data_8564357b9ad504db532576396d16fc0c
#
_entry.id   8564357b9ad504db532576396d16fc0c
#
_cell.length_a   1.000
_cell.length_b   1.000
_cell.length_c   1.000
_cell.angle_alpha   90.00
_cell.angle_beta   90.00
_cell.angle_gamma   90.00
#
_symmetry.space_group_name_H-M   'P 1'
#
loop_
_entity.id
_entity.type
_entity.pdbx_description
1 polymer ?
#
loop_
_entity_poly.entity_id
_entity_poly.type
_entity_poly.pdbx_seq_one_letter_code
_entity_poly.pdbx_strand_id
1 'polypeptide(L)'
;MLSRISVGGEVSNCKYHSSGHIYFSLKDGSGSLACVMFAGQRKGLAFAMKNGDRVVVTGSVDVYERDGKYQMYARKITLEGAGILYERFLALKEELEDMGMFAPEYKQPIPSFIKTLGVVTAPTGAVIQDIRNVTARRNPYVQIILYPARVQGEDAAESIVEGIEALDQLGVDVIIVGRGGGSMEDLWAFNEEIVARAIFNCSTPIISAVGHETDVTIADYVADLRAPTPSAAAELAVFDYRGWQEVTGAVYGQQTGDDQTETD
;
A
#
# COMPACT_ATOMS: atom_id res chain seq x y z
N MET A 1 -32.45 3.24 -26.14
CA MET A 1 -31.35 2.60 -25.33
C MET A 1 -30.02 3.03 -25.91
N LEU A 2 -29.22 3.77 -25.11
CA LEU A 2 -27.81 4.08 -25.45
C LEU A 2 -26.93 3.00 -24.80
N SER A 3 -26.32 2.15 -25.63
CA SER A 3 -25.50 1.03 -25.16
C SER A 3 -24.02 1.38 -25.25
N ARG A 4 -23.27 1.11 -24.17
CA ARG A 4 -21.81 1.25 -24.07
C ARG A 4 -21.33 2.70 -24.19
N ILE A 5 -21.81 3.54 -23.29
CA ILE A 5 -21.36 4.93 -23.14
C ILE A 5 -20.54 5.09 -21.86
N SER A 6 -19.68 6.11 -21.83
CA SER A 6 -18.95 6.55 -20.66
C SER A 6 -19.38 7.97 -20.31
N VAL A 7 -19.71 8.19 -19.04
CA VAL A 7 -20.16 9.48 -18.53
C VAL A 7 -19.29 9.84 -17.33
N GLY A 8 -18.61 10.99 -17.40
CA GLY A 8 -17.85 11.57 -16.29
C GLY A 8 -18.71 12.47 -15.42
N GLY A 9 -18.39 12.55 -14.12
CA GLY A 9 -19.06 13.46 -13.20
C GLY A 9 -18.69 13.22 -11.74
N GLU A 10 -19.18 14.10 -10.89
CA GLU A 10 -19.03 14.00 -9.45
C GLU A 10 -20.13 13.13 -8.83
N VAL A 11 -19.75 12.22 -7.97
CA VAL A 11 -20.67 11.33 -7.25
C VAL A 11 -21.42 12.08 -6.17
N SER A 12 -22.73 11.92 -6.15
CA SER A 12 -23.59 12.41 -5.07
C SER A 12 -24.66 11.39 -4.71
N ASN A 13 -25.19 11.47 -3.49
CA ASN A 13 -26.22 10.57 -2.97
C ASN A 13 -25.82 9.07 -3.04
N CYS A 14 -24.55 8.76 -2.87
CA CYS A 14 -24.05 7.39 -2.93
C CYS A 14 -24.58 6.57 -1.74
N LYS A 15 -25.28 5.47 -2.07
CA LYS A 15 -25.87 4.54 -1.10
C LYS A 15 -25.55 3.11 -1.49
N TYR A 16 -24.88 2.40 -0.57
CA TYR A 16 -24.68 0.95 -0.64
C TYR A 16 -25.91 0.27 -0.03
N HIS A 17 -26.70 -0.40 -0.86
CA HIS A 17 -27.92 -1.06 -0.41
C HIS A 17 -27.61 -2.48 0.10
N SER A 18 -28.42 -2.99 1.04
CA SER A 18 -28.28 -4.34 1.63
C SER A 18 -28.38 -5.47 0.59
N SER A 19 -29.06 -5.24 -0.55
CA SER A 19 -29.11 -6.16 -1.70
C SER A 19 -27.79 -6.22 -2.50
N GLY A 20 -26.76 -5.47 -2.12
CA GLY A 20 -25.50 -5.37 -2.83
C GLY A 20 -25.49 -4.38 -4.00
N HIS A 21 -26.59 -3.73 -4.31
CA HIS A 21 -26.65 -2.68 -5.34
C HIS A 21 -26.08 -1.37 -4.79
N ILE A 22 -25.52 -0.53 -5.69
CA ILE A 22 -25.10 0.83 -5.37
C ILE A 22 -25.97 1.78 -6.16
N TYR A 23 -26.63 2.70 -5.45
CA TYR A 23 -27.38 3.80 -6.04
C TYR A 23 -26.63 5.10 -5.81
N PHE A 24 -26.47 5.90 -6.85
CA PHE A 24 -25.80 7.19 -6.77
C PHE A 24 -26.27 8.12 -7.88
N SER A 25 -25.88 9.37 -7.86
CA SER A 25 -26.09 10.33 -8.93
C SER A 25 -24.74 10.86 -9.40
N LEU A 26 -24.57 10.98 -10.72
CA LEU A 26 -23.49 11.77 -11.30
C LEU A 26 -23.98 13.19 -11.50
N LYS A 27 -23.19 14.16 -11.07
CA LYS A 27 -23.42 15.58 -11.27
C LYS A 27 -22.30 16.21 -12.08
N ASP A 28 -22.67 17.14 -12.94
CA ASP A 28 -21.77 18.13 -13.53
C ASP A 28 -22.32 19.54 -13.31
N GLY A 29 -21.68 20.56 -13.90
CA GLY A 29 -22.12 21.96 -13.75
C GLY A 29 -23.52 22.23 -14.30
N SER A 30 -24.13 21.34 -15.06
CA SER A 30 -25.39 21.53 -15.80
C SER A 30 -26.50 20.54 -15.47
N GLY A 31 -26.18 19.39 -14.86
CA GLY A 31 -27.17 18.36 -14.68
C GLY A 31 -26.87 17.31 -13.62
N SER A 32 -27.82 16.38 -13.46
CA SER A 32 -27.68 15.21 -12.60
C SER A 32 -28.29 13.99 -13.27
N LEU A 33 -27.52 12.90 -13.35
CA LEU A 33 -27.93 11.62 -13.90
C LEU A 33 -27.99 10.56 -12.79
N ALA A 34 -29.17 9.96 -12.61
CA ALA A 34 -29.32 8.84 -11.67
C ALA A 34 -28.58 7.60 -12.19
N CYS A 35 -27.84 6.94 -11.31
CA CYS A 35 -27.03 5.79 -11.64
C CYS A 35 -27.33 4.62 -10.71
N VAL A 36 -27.25 3.41 -11.23
CA VAL A 36 -27.29 2.17 -10.45
C VAL A 36 -26.22 1.20 -10.93
N MET A 37 -25.48 0.62 -9.99
CA MET A 37 -24.63 -0.55 -10.23
C MET A 37 -25.24 -1.75 -9.53
N PHE A 38 -25.62 -2.77 -10.30
CA PHE A 38 -26.17 -4.00 -9.74
C PHE A 38 -25.09 -4.85 -9.08
N ALA A 39 -25.50 -5.67 -8.10
CA ALA A 39 -24.60 -6.54 -7.35
C ALA A 39 -23.72 -7.43 -8.25
N GLY A 40 -24.28 -7.95 -9.35
CA GLY A 40 -23.54 -8.77 -10.32
C GLY A 40 -22.44 -8.02 -11.09
N GLN A 41 -22.44 -6.68 -11.07
CA GLN A 41 -21.44 -5.84 -11.74
C GLN A 41 -20.39 -5.27 -10.77
N ARG A 42 -20.45 -5.64 -9.48
CA ARG A 42 -19.53 -5.11 -8.44
C ARG A 42 -18.03 -5.29 -8.73
N LYS A 43 -17.67 -6.29 -9.53
CA LYS A 43 -16.30 -6.48 -10.03
C LYS A 43 -15.80 -5.32 -10.90
N GLY A 44 -16.69 -4.51 -11.44
CA GLY A 44 -16.36 -3.30 -12.21
C GLY A 44 -16.10 -2.06 -11.37
N LEU A 45 -16.08 -2.17 -10.03
CA LEU A 45 -15.75 -1.12 -9.08
C LEU A 45 -14.65 -1.61 -8.13
N ALA A 46 -13.43 -1.11 -8.31
CA ALA A 46 -12.24 -1.55 -7.59
C ALA A 46 -11.98 -0.76 -6.28
N PHE A 47 -12.79 0.25 -5.96
CA PHE A 47 -12.63 1.13 -4.80
C PHE A 47 -13.96 1.37 -4.06
N ALA A 48 -13.89 1.91 -2.84
CA ALA A 48 -15.07 2.32 -2.08
C ALA A 48 -15.49 3.73 -2.49
N MET A 49 -16.48 3.83 -3.39
CA MET A 49 -17.01 5.09 -3.92
C MET A 49 -17.76 5.88 -2.82
N LYS A 50 -17.51 7.17 -2.73
CA LYS A 50 -18.14 8.11 -1.77
C LYS A 50 -18.60 9.39 -2.48
N ASN A 51 -19.40 10.19 -1.77
CA ASN A 51 -19.84 11.49 -2.29
C ASN A 51 -18.64 12.42 -2.46
N GLY A 52 -18.59 13.13 -3.59
CA GLY A 52 -17.50 14.03 -3.96
C GLY A 52 -16.45 13.39 -4.88
N ASP A 53 -16.43 12.05 -5.01
CA ASP A 53 -15.51 11.41 -5.95
C ASP A 53 -15.85 11.79 -7.39
N ARG A 54 -14.85 12.18 -8.17
CA ARG A 54 -14.98 12.36 -9.62
C ARG A 54 -14.70 11.04 -10.32
N VAL A 55 -15.72 10.55 -11.06
CA VAL A 55 -15.66 9.21 -11.66
C VAL A 55 -16.06 9.23 -13.13
N VAL A 56 -15.57 8.23 -13.86
CA VAL A 56 -16.08 7.87 -15.19
C VAL A 56 -16.85 6.56 -15.05
N VAL A 57 -18.15 6.62 -15.36
CA VAL A 57 -19.05 5.47 -15.34
C VAL A 57 -19.27 4.97 -16.75
N THR A 58 -18.92 3.72 -17.00
CA THR A 58 -19.16 3.03 -18.28
C THR A 58 -20.35 2.07 -18.13
N GLY A 59 -21.31 2.16 -19.05
CA GLY A 59 -22.49 1.33 -18.99
C GLY A 59 -23.51 1.64 -20.10
N SER A 60 -24.77 1.58 -19.78
CA SER A 60 -25.88 1.91 -20.69
C SER A 60 -26.85 2.88 -20.02
N VAL A 61 -27.46 3.76 -20.81
CA VAL A 61 -28.55 4.64 -20.35
C VAL A 61 -29.84 4.17 -20.95
N ASP A 62 -30.85 4.04 -20.12
CA ASP A 62 -32.21 3.73 -20.52
C ASP A 62 -33.21 4.55 -19.72
N VAL A 63 -34.48 4.52 -20.15
CA VAL A 63 -35.56 5.14 -19.41
C VAL A 63 -36.06 4.18 -18.33
N TYR A 64 -36.05 4.63 -17.09
CA TYR A 64 -36.66 3.88 -16.00
C TYR A 64 -38.19 4.06 -16.07
N GLU A 65 -38.88 3.00 -16.49
CA GLU A 65 -40.30 3.05 -16.87
C GLU A 65 -41.24 3.58 -15.78
N ARG A 66 -40.91 3.31 -14.49
CA ARG A 66 -41.73 3.75 -13.36
C ARG A 66 -41.81 5.27 -13.20
N ASP A 67 -40.69 5.97 -13.45
CA ASP A 67 -40.55 7.39 -13.19
C ASP A 67 -40.39 8.22 -14.48
N GLY A 68 -40.26 7.56 -15.64
CA GLY A 68 -40.01 8.21 -16.92
C GLY A 68 -38.68 8.97 -17.01
N LYS A 69 -37.70 8.66 -16.12
CA LYS A 69 -36.43 9.35 -16.06
C LYS A 69 -35.30 8.51 -16.67
N TYR A 70 -34.33 9.19 -17.25
CA TYR A 70 -33.12 8.53 -17.70
C TYR A 70 -32.34 8.01 -16.50
N GLN A 71 -31.85 6.77 -16.61
CA GLN A 71 -30.99 6.14 -15.58
C GLN A 71 -29.80 5.46 -16.24
N MET A 72 -28.62 5.62 -15.63
CA MET A 72 -27.39 4.96 -16.02
C MET A 72 -27.27 3.62 -15.30
N TYR A 73 -27.12 2.56 -16.06
CA TYR A 73 -26.84 1.20 -15.57
C TYR A 73 -25.34 0.95 -15.67
N ALA A 74 -24.64 1.13 -14.56
CA ALA A 74 -23.18 1.08 -14.49
C ALA A 74 -22.67 -0.37 -14.56
N ARG A 75 -21.68 -0.61 -15.44
CA ARG A 75 -20.93 -1.87 -15.54
C ARG A 75 -19.52 -1.74 -14.99
N LYS A 76 -18.89 -0.59 -15.20
CA LYS A 76 -17.55 -0.25 -14.70
C LYS A 76 -17.55 1.19 -14.22
N ILE A 77 -16.89 1.43 -13.09
CA ILE A 77 -16.67 2.77 -12.53
C ILE A 77 -15.19 2.90 -12.23
N THR A 78 -14.57 3.96 -12.74
CA THR A 78 -13.17 4.32 -12.50
C THR A 78 -13.11 5.75 -12.01
N LEU A 79 -12.09 6.07 -11.19
CA LEU A 79 -11.82 7.46 -10.83
C LEU A 79 -11.41 8.25 -12.09
N GLU A 80 -11.83 9.51 -12.15
CA GLU A 80 -11.44 10.41 -13.24
C GLU A 80 -9.95 10.72 -13.11
N GLY A 81 -9.18 10.47 -14.16
CA GLY A 81 -7.73 10.63 -14.12
C GLY A 81 -6.93 9.35 -13.83
N ALA A 82 -7.56 8.28 -13.35
CA ALA A 82 -6.86 7.01 -13.09
C ALA A 82 -6.13 6.45 -14.34
N GLY A 83 -6.68 6.69 -15.55
CA GLY A 83 -6.01 6.33 -16.81
C GLY A 83 -4.72 7.12 -17.03
N ILE A 84 -4.73 8.43 -16.75
CA ILE A 84 -3.57 9.31 -16.89
C ILE A 84 -2.48 8.94 -15.87
N LEU A 85 -2.89 8.65 -14.62
CA LEU A 85 -1.95 8.20 -13.59
C LEU A 85 -1.30 6.86 -13.97
N TYR A 86 -2.08 5.95 -14.52
CA TYR A 86 -1.56 4.66 -14.98
C TYR A 86 -0.58 4.80 -16.15
N GLU A 87 -0.87 5.68 -17.12
CA GLU A 87 0.05 5.98 -18.21
C GLU A 87 1.36 6.61 -17.70
N ARG A 88 1.26 7.54 -16.74
CA ARG A 88 2.45 8.13 -16.08
C ARG A 88 3.27 7.09 -15.32
N PHE A 89 2.59 6.19 -14.59
CA PHE A 89 3.26 5.08 -13.92
C PHE A 89 4.04 4.19 -14.88
N LEU A 90 3.42 3.82 -16.01
CA LEU A 90 4.08 2.98 -17.02
C LEU A 90 5.27 3.68 -17.65
N ALA A 91 5.13 4.97 -18.00
CA ALA A 91 6.22 5.75 -18.61
C ALA A 91 7.41 5.88 -17.65
N LEU A 92 7.15 6.23 -16.37
CA LEU A 92 8.21 6.34 -15.37
C LEU A 92 8.85 4.98 -15.05
N LYS A 93 8.04 3.92 -15.02
CA LYS A 93 8.57 2.57 -14.82
C LYS A 93 9.56 2.19 -15.93
N GLU A 94 9.18 2.40 -17.20
CA GLU A 94 10.05 2.12 -18.35
C GLU A 94 11.35 2.95 -18.30
N GLU A 95 11.25 4.23 -17.99
CA GLU A 95 12.40 5.13 -17.87
C GLU A 95 13.39 4.66 -16.78
N LEU A 96 12.89 4.35 -15.58
CA LEU A 96 13.75 3.92 -14.45
C LEU A 96 14.31 2.50 -14.66
N GLU A 97 13.58 1.63 -15.38
CA GLU A 97 14.04 0.30 -15.79
C GLU A 97 15.19 0.41 -16.81
N ASP A 98 15.06 1.29 -17.81
CA ASP A 98 16.11 1.59 -18.79
C ASP A 98 17.36 2.19 -18.14
N MET A 99 17.20 2.98 -17.07
CA MET A 99 18.31 3.48 -16.24
C MET A 99 18.95 2.38 -15.37
N GLY A 100 18.38 1.17 -15.32
CA GLY A 100 18.87 0.05 -14.52
C GLY A 100 18.55 0.13 -13.02
N MET A 101 17.69 1.06 -12.58
CA MET A 101 17.40 1.27 -11.14
C MET A 101 16.70 0.08 -10.47
N PHE A 102 16.14 -0.85 -11.24
CA PHE A 102 15.50 -2.06 -10.72
C PHE A 102 16.41 -3.29 -10.74
N ALA A 103 17.64 -3.14 -11.25
CA ALA A 103 18.54 -4.27 -11.45
C ALA A 103 18.96 -4.90 -10.10
N PRO A 104 18.98 -6.24 -10.02
CA PRO A 104 19.32 -6.96 -8.77
C PRO A 104 20.69 -6.60 -8.21
N GLU A 105 21.62 -6.17 -9.07
CA GLU A 105 23.00 -5.81 -8.72
C GLU A 105 23.08 -4.61 -7.77
N TYR A 106 22.06 -3.75 -7.77
CA TYR A 106 21.96 -2.57 -6.91
C TYR A 106 21.20 -2.84 -5.60
N LYS A 107 20.59 -4.03 -5.45
CA LYS A 107 19.84 -4.37 -4.22
C LYS A 107 20.79 -4.73 -3.09
N GLN A 108 20.64 -4.05 -1.97
CA GLN A 108 21.39 -4.31 -0.77
C GLN A 108 20.78 -5.48 0.01
N PRO A 109 21.59 -6.37 0.60
CA PRO A 109 21.08 -7.45 1.45
C PRO A 109 20.51 -6.89 2.75
N ILE A 110 19.38 -7.39 3.18
CA ILE A 110 18.82 -7.05 4.49
C ILE A 110 19.67 -7.72 5.58
N PRO A 111 20.17 -6.97 6.58
CA PRO A 111 20.98 -7.54 7.66
C PRO A 111 20.20 -8.57 8.48
N SER A 112 20.83 -9.72 8.77
CA SER A 112 20.19 -10.78 9.57
C SER A 112 19.93 -10.36 11.02
N PHE A 113 20.76 -9.47 11.57
CA PHE A 113 20.64 -8.97 12.94
C PHE A 113 20.70 -7.45 12.93
N ILE A 114 19.65 -6.82 13.41
CA ILE A 114 19.55 -5.38 13.53
C ILE A 114 19.38 -4.95 14.99
N LYS A 115 19.84 -3.75 15.30
CA LYS A 115 19.63 -3.07 16.58
C LYS A 115 18.63 -1.93 16.44
N THR A 116 18.62 -1.30 15.26
CA THR A 116 17.81 -0.13 14.97
C THR A 116 17.00 -0.35 13.69
N LEU A 117 15.70 -0.13 13.79
CA LEU A 117 14.74 -0.20 12.70
C LEU A 117 14.17 1.19 12.43
N GLY A 118 14.58 1.79 11.31
CA GLY A 118 13.96 3.02 10.81
C GLY A 118 12.58 2.73 10.21
N VAL A 119 11.62 3.61 10.43
CA VAL A 119 10.27 3.49 9.84
C VAL A 119 9.82 4.84 9.32
N VAL A 120 9.55 4.93 8.02
CA VAL A 120 8.96 6.09 7.35
C VAL A 120 7.49 5.81 7.09
N THR A 121 6.60 6.35 7.90
CA THR A 121 5.14 6.17 7.79
C THR A 121 4.40 7.25 8.56
N ALA A 122 3.06 7.26 8.44
CA ALA A 122 2.22 8.14 9.27
C ALA A 122 2.40 7.83 10.77
N PRO A 123 2.46 8.85 11.63
CA PRO A 123 2.71 8.67 13.07
C PRO A 123 1.58 7.95 13.82
N THR A 124 0.40 7.92 13.20
CA THR A 124 -0.81 7.28 13.73
C THR A 124 -1.39 6.32 12.70
N GLY A 125 -1.99 5.23 13.14
CA GLY A 125 -2.65 4.26 12.27
C GLY A 125 -2.16 2.83 12.46
N ALA A 126 -2.69 1.92 11.64
CA ALA A 126 -2.44 0.49 11.75
C ALA A 126 -0.97 0.13 11.45
N VAL A 127 -0.37 0.76 10.44
CA VAL A 127 0.99 0.43 9.95
C VAL A 127 2.03 0.44 11.04
N ILE A 128 2.16 1.55 11.78
CA ILE A 128 3.16 1.66 12.85
C ILE A 128 2.83 0.72 14.03
N GLN A 129 1.55 0.47 14.30
CA GLN A 129 1.16 -0.48 15.35
C GLN A 129 1.51 -1.91 14.96
N ASP A 130 1.28 -2.30 13.71
CA ASP A 130 1.62 -3.62 13.18
C ASP A 130 3.13 -3.86 13.26
N ILE A 131 3.94 -2.91 12.78
CA ILE A 131 5.40 -2.99 12.87
C ILE A 131 5.86 -3.13 14.32
N ARG A 132 5.33 -2.31 15.24
CA ARG A 132 5.67 -2.39 16.67
C ARG A 132 5.31 -3.73 17.29
N ASN A 133 4.11 -4.24 17.00
CA ASN A 133 3.63 -5.51 17.55
C ASN A 133 4.49 -6.68 17.07
N VAL A 134 4.82 -6.71 15.77
CA VAL A 134 5.68 -7.76 15.19
C VAL A 134 7.09 -7.68 15.75
N THR A 135 7.69 -6.48 15.77
CA THR A 135 9.04 -6.27 16.31
C THR A 135 9.13 -6.70 17.78
N ALA A 136 8.19 -6.25 18.62
CA ALA A 136 8.19 -6.59 20.05
C ALA A 136 8.00 -8.09 20.31
N ARG A 137 7.22 -8.77 19.46
CA ARG A 137 7.01 -10.22 19.54
C ARG A 137 8.26 -11.00 19.16
N ARG A 138 8.95 -10.60 18.07
CA ARG A 138 10.13 -11.31 17.55
C ARG A 138 11.39 -10.98 18.32
N ASN A 139 11.69 -9.69 18.50
CA ASN A 139 12.88 -9.23 19.19
C ASN A 139 12.63 -7.91 19.94
N PRO A 140 12.40 -7.96 21.26
CA PRO A 140 12.11 -6.77 22.05
C PRO A 140 13.32 -5.83 22.25
N TYR A 141 14.52 -6.22 21.80
CA TYR A 141 15.74 -5.43 21.93
C TYR A 141 15.99 -4.53 20.71
N VAL A 142 15.19 -4.64 19.64
CA VAL A 142 15.27 -3.75 18.48
C VAL A 142 14.62 -2.41 18.81
N GLN A 143 15.38 -1.34 18.63
CA GLN A 143 14.87 0.03 18.77
C GLN A 143 14.21 0.47 17.46
N ILE A 144 12.96 0.87 17.52
CA ILE A 144 12.24 1.47 16.39
C ILE A 144 12.42 2.98 16.42
N ILE A 145 12.87 3.56 15.31
CA ILE A 145 13.02 4.99 15.10
C ILE A 145 12.02 5.40 14.01
N LEU A 146 10.95 6.09 14.42
CA LEU A 146 9.90 6.54 13.51
C LEU A 146 10.23 7.95 12.98
N TYR A 147 10.26 8.10 11.66
CA TYR A 147 10.10 9.39 11.02
C TYR A 147 8.61 9.59 10.66
N PRO A 148 7.95 10.60 11.24
CA PRO A 148 6.51 10.82 11.02
C PRO A 148 6.27 11.48 9.67
N ALA A 149 6.09 10.68 8.62
CA ALA A 149 5.89 11.16 7.26
C ALA A 149 4.41 11.31 6.91
N ARG A 150 4.12 12.28 6.04
CA ARG A 150 2.88 12.26 5.25
C ARG A 150 3.02 11.21 4.16
N VAL A 151 2.06 10.30 4.05
CA VAL A 151 2.10 9.18 3.10
C VAL A 151 0.98 9.24 2.06
N GLN A 152 0.28 10.38 2.00
CA GLN A 152 -0.76 10.71 1.01
C GLN A 152 -0.97 12.23 0.94
N GLY A 153 -1.48 12.74 -0.20
CA GLY A 153 -1.66 14.17 -0.46
C GLY A 153 -0.46 14.79 -1.20
N GLU A 154 -0.55 16.10 -1.48
CA GLU A 154 0.38 16.80 -2.37
C GLU A 154 1.84 16.79 -1.89
N ASP A 155 2.09 16.93 -0.59
CA ASP A 155 3.46 16.99 -0.05
C ASP A 155 3.94 15.62 0.48
N ALA A 156 3.30 14.52 0.08
CA ALA A 156 3.64 13.21 0.64
C ALA A 156 4.98 12.70 0.10
N ALA A 157 5.27 12.92 -1.17
CA ALA A 157 6.51 12.46 -1.78
C ALA A 157 7.73 13.12 -1.14
N GLU A 158 7.71 14.45 -0.95
CA GLU A 158 8.76 15.20 -0.28
C GLU A 158 8.93 14.74 1.16
N SER A 159 7.83 14.53 1.89
CA SER A 159 7.88 14.06 3.28
C SER A 159 8.45 12.64 3.42
N ILE A 160 8.23 11.77 2.44
CA ILE A 160 8.82 10.43 2.38
C ILE A 160 10.32 10.53 2.12
N VAL A 161 10.74 11.36 1.16
CA VAL A 161 12.16 11.62 0.85
C VAL A 161 12.91 12.12 2.08
N GLU A 162 12.39 13.17 2.72
CA GLU A 162 12.97 13.69 3.97
C GLU A 162 13.13 12.60 5.05
N GLY A 163 12.14 11.70 5.16
CA GLY A 163 12.17 10.60 6.12
C GLY A 163 13.26 9.57 5.80
N ILE A 164 13.41 9.21 4.54
CA ILE A 164 14.46 8.29 4.08
C ILE A 164 15.85 8.89 4.36
N GLU A 165 16.08 10.13 3.93
CA GLU A 165 17.35 10.83 4.10
C GLU A 165 17.71 11.01 5.58
N ALA A 166 16.75 11.38 6.42
CA ALA A 166 16.97 11.58 7.86
C ALA A 166 17.38 10.28 8.56
N LEU A 167 16.73 9.15 8.22
CA LEU A 167 17.04 7.87 8.82
C LEU A 167 18.35 7.28 8.28
N ASP A 168 18.67 7.50 7.00
CA ASP A 168 19.96 7.13 6.41
C ASP A 168 21.12 7.89 7.07
N GLN A 169 20.99 9.21 7.24
CA GLN A 169 21.97 10.04 7.95
C GLN A 169 22.13 9.63 9.42
N LEU A 170 21.08 9.16 10.06
CA LEU A 170 21.12 8.64 11.43
C LEU A 170 21.86 7.30 11.52
N GLY A 171 22.00 6.58 10.41
CA GLY A 171 22.71 5.29 10.33
C GLY A 171 21.93 4.16 10.99
N VAL A 172 20.63 4.05 10.76
CA VAL A 172 19.83 2.90 11.17
C VAL A 172 20.22 1.65 10.37
N ASP A 173 19.97 0.45 10.89
CA ASP A 173 20.43 -0.78 10.25
C ASP A 173 19.56 -1.17 9.02
N VAL A 174 18.28 -0.82 9.04
CA VAL A 174 17.32 -1.05 7.95
C VAL A 174 16.17 -0.05 8.05
N ILE A 175 15.60 0.35 6.93
CA ILE A 175 14.45 1.26 6.85
C ILE A 175 13.25 0.52 6.27
N ILE A 176 12.08 0.63 6.91
CA ILE A 176 10.80 0.26 6.33
C ILE A 176 10.11 1.54 5.85
N VAL A 177 9.81 1.60 4.57
CA VAL A 177 8.97 2.65 3.98
C VAL A 177 7.61 2.05 3.66
N GLY A 178 6.55 2.58 4.27
CA GLY A 178 5.27 1.92 4.09
C GLY A 178 4.05 2.74 4.43
N ARG A 179 2.92 2.25 3.90
CA ARG A 179 1.58 2.71 4.26
C ARG A 179 0.57 1.56 4.16
N GLY A 180 -0.61 1.76 4.72
CA GLY A 180 -1.74 0.86 4.47
C GLY A 180 -2.22 0.94 3.02
N GLY A 181 -2.96 -0.04 2.55
CA GLY A 181 -3.53 -0.06 1.21
C GLY A 181 -4.41 1.16 0.91
N GLY A 182 -4.70 1.38 -0.36
CA GLY A 182 -5.50 2.49 -0.85
C GLY A 182 -5.71 2.40 -2.37
N SER A 183 -6.34 3.42 -2.95
CA SER A 183 -6.43 3.55 -4.40
C SER A 183 -5.07 3.94 -5.00
N MET A 184 -4.94 3.87 -6.34
CA MET A 184 -3.71 4.31 -7.01
C MET A 184 -3.38 5.77 -6.71
N GLU A 185 -4.38 6.62 -6.58
CA GLU A 185 -4.24 8.03 -6.20
C GLU A 185 -3.68 8.17 -4.78
N ASP A 186 -4.14 7.34 -3.85
CA ASP A 186 -3.64 7.32 -2.48
C ASP A 186 -2.19 6.86 -2.38
N LEU A 187 -1.77 5.96 -3.30
CA LEU A 187 -0.42 5.40 -3.37
C LEU A 187 0.52 6.23 -4.24
N TRP A 188 0.00 7.30 -4.88
CA TRP A 188 0.72 8.00 -5.95
C TRP A 188 2.07 8.56 -5.51
N ALA A 189 2.21 9.04 -4.27
CA ALA A 189 3.48 9.54 -3.73
C ALA A 189 4.62 8.51 -3.85
N PHE A 190 4.33 7.22 -3.79
CA PHE A 190 5.31 6.15 -3.95
C PHE A 190 5.60 5.80 -5.41
N ASN A 191 4.92 6.47 -6.37
CA ASN A 191 5.19 6.41 -7.79
C ASN A 191 5.89 7.68 -8.31
N GLU A 192 6.30 8.59 -7.43
CA GLU A 192 7.03 9.79 -7.82
C GLU A 192 8.53 9.50 -7.96
N GLU A 193 9.14 10.07 -9.00
CA GLU A 193 10.56 9.88 -9.32
C GLU A 193 11.49 10.26 -8.15
N ILE A 194 11.15 11.31 -7.41
CA ILE A 194 11.97 11.77 -6.28
C ILE A 194 12.06 10.71 -5.17
N VAL A 195 10.99 9.97 -4.92
CA VAL A 195 10.97 8.86 -3.95
C VAL A 195 11.79 7.68 -4.47
N ALA A 196 11.65 7.33 -5.75
CA ALA A 196 12.46 6.29 -6.39
C ALA A 196 13.96 6.60 -6.26
N ARG A 197 14.36 7.84 -6.56
CA ARG A 197 15.75 8.29 -6.44
C ARG A 197 16.26 8.32 -5.00
N ALA A 198 15.42 8.72 -4.04
CA ALA A 198 15.79 8.70 -2.63
C ALA A 198 16.04 7.25 -2.14
N ILE A 199 15.18 6.31 -2.53
CA ILE A 199 15.37 4.88 -2.23
C ILE A 199 16.66 4.36 -2.87
N PHE A 200 16.88 4.64 -4.16
CA PHE A 200 18.05 4.14 -4.89
C PHE A 200 19.38 4.65 -4.34
N ASN A 201 19.43 5.91 -3.90
CA ASN A 201 20.64 6.56 -3.38
C ASN A 201 20.86 6.30 -1.89
N CYS A 202 19.92 5.67 -1.19
CA CYS A 202 20.01 5.38 0.23
C CYS A 202 21.11 4.35 0.49
N SER A 203 21.99 4.63 1.46
CA SER A 203 23.07 3.72 1.88
C SER A 203 22.56 2.62 2.81
N THR A 204 21.44 2.87 3.49
CA THR A 204 20.77 1.93 4.38
C THR A 204 19.77 1.07 3.59
N PRO A 205 19.77 -0.26 3.75
CA PRO A 205 18.82 -1.13 3.07
C PRO A 205 17.37 -0.75 3.35
N ILE A 206 16.54 -0.71 2.29
CA ILE A 206 15.13 -0.32 2.36
C ILE A 206 14.19 -1.48 2.04
N ILE A 207 13.20 -1.70 2.92
CA ILE A 207 12.07 -2.59 2.67
C ILE A 207 10.84 -1.73 2.35
N SER A 208 10.30 -1.87 1.14
CA SER A 208 9.02 -1.25 0.77
C SER A 208 7.85 -2.10 1.26
N ALA A 209 6.88 -1.47 1.91
CA ALA A 209 5.64 -2.08 2.41
C ALA A 209 4.44 -1.17 2.11
N VAL A 210 4.25 -0.84 0.84
CA VAL A 210 3.29 0.18 0.41
C VAL A 210 1.97 -0.42 -0.04
N GLY A 211 2.01 -1.37 -0.96
CA GLY A 211 0.82 -1.95 -1.58
C GLY A 211 0.58 -3.40 -1.16
N HIS A 212 -0.67 -3.86 -1.34
CA HIS A 212 -1.00 -5.27 -1.26
C HIS A 212 -0.44 -6.02 -2.50
N GLU A 213 -0.66 -7.33 -2.59
CA GLU A 213 -0.07 -8.20 -3.64
C GLU A 213 -0.28 -7.67 -5.08
N THR A 214 -1.40 -7.00 -5.35
CA THR A 214 -1.79 -6.50 -6.68
C THR A 214 -1.35 -5.07 -6.97
N ASP A 215 -1.01 -4.28 -5.95
CA ASP A 215 -0.82 -2.82 -6.06
C ASP A 215 0.68 -2.49 -5.95
N VAL A 216 1.45 -2.83 -6.99
CA VAL A 216 2.89 -2.60 -7.02
C VAL A 216 3.19 -1.16 -7.41
N THR A 217 4.00 -0.48 -6.61
CA THR A 217 4.45 0.90 -6.85
C THR A 217 5.88 0.96 -7.40
N ILE A 218 6.29 2.13 -7.89
CA ILE A 218 7.70 2.37 -8.31
C ILE A 218 8.65 2.17 -7.12
N ALA A 219 8.27 2.60 -5.91
CA ALA A 219 9.05 2.36 -4.70
C ALA A 219 9.32 0.86 -4.46
N ASP A 220 8.34 -0.01 -4.77
CA ASP A 220 8.50 -1.47 -4.63
C ASP A 220 9.51 -2.05 -5.63
N TYR A 221 9.61 -1.48 -6.83
CA TYR A 221 10.60 -1.90 -7.83
C TYR A 221 12.01 -1.46 -7.45
N VAL A 222 12.17 -0.27 -6.87
CA VAL A 222 13.48 0.30 -6.53
C VAL A 222 14.00 -0.21 -5.19
N ALA A 223 13.16 -0.43 -4.19
CA ALA A 223 13.55 -0.90 -2.86
C ALA A 223 14.36 -2.21 -2.90
N ASP A 224 15.22 -2.42 -1.93
CA ASP A 224 16.05 -3.63 -1.80
C ASP A 224 15.20 -4.88 -1.62
N LEU A 225 14.09 -4.75 -0.88
CA LEU A 225 13.14 -5.82 -0.67
C LEU A 225 11.70 -5.25 -0.67
N ARG A 226 10.79 -5.98 -1.29
CA ARG A 226 9.36 -5.71 -1.21
C ARG A 226 8.68 -6.64 -0.22
N ALA A 227 7.83 -6.09 0.64
CA ALA A 227 6.95 -6.84 1.52
C ALA A 227 5.47 -6.55 1.18
N PRO A 228 4.57 -7.56 1.18
CA PRO A 228 3.17 -7.37 0.83
C PRO A 228 2.38 -6.61 1.90
N THR A 229 2.91 -6.48 3.11
CA THR A 229 2.28 -5.78 4.23
C THR A 229 3.33 -5.21 5.18
N PRO A 230 2.99 -4.17 5.99
CA PRO A 230 3.87 -3.66 7.03
C PRO A 230 4.29 -4.71 8.07
N SER A 231 3.39 -5.63 8.42
CA SER A 231 3.70 -6.75 9.32
C SER A 231 4.74 -7.69 8.70
N ALA A 232 4.59 -8.04 7.42
CA ALA A 232 5.56 -8.86 6.70
C ALA A 232 6.93 -8.16 6.58
N ALA A 233 6.95 -6.83 6.36
CA ALA A 233 8.19 -6.06 6.35
C ALA A 233 8.94 -6.15 7.68
N ALA A 234 8.22 -6.01 8.80
CA ALA A 234 8.80 -6.16 10.12
C ALA A 234 9.30 -7.59 10.38
N GLU A 235 8.60 -8.62 9.88
CA GLU A 235 9.06 -10.03 9.97
C GLU A 235 10.34 -10.27 9.17
N LEU A 236 10.49 -9.65 8.01
CA LEU A 236 11.68 -9.75 7.16
C LEU A 236 12.87 -8.96 7.74
N ALA A 237 12.62 -7.83 8.41
CA ALA A 237 13.66 -6.98 8.99
C ALA A 237 14.18 -7.51 10.32
N VAL A 238 13.33 -8.13 11.15
CA VAL A 238 13.63 -8.44 12.55
C VAL A 238 13.88 -9.94 12.76
N PHE A 239 15.08 -10.29 13.23
CA PHE A 239 15.41 -11.66 13.60
C PHE A 239 14.50 -12.18 14.71
N ASP A 240 14.05 -13.44 14.60
CA ASP A 240 13.20 -14.07 15.60
C ASP A 240 14.02 -14.56 16.81
N TYR A 241 14.39 -13.63 17.65
CA TYR A 241 15.19 -13.88 18.84
C TYR A 241 14.44 -14.74 19.87
N ARG A 242 13.14 -14.54 20.03
CA ARG A 242 12.33 -15.33 20.97
C ARG A 242 12.18 -16.78 20.52
N GLY A 243 11.85 -17.00 19.26
CA GLY A 243 11.79 -18.35 18.72
C GLY A 243 13.14 -19.06 18.80
N TRP A 244 14.24 -18.35 18.56
CA TRP A 244 15.58 -18.90 18.74
C TRP A 244 15.88 -19.25 20.21
N GLN A 245 15.50 -18.42 21.19
CA GLN A 245 15.66 -18.72 22.63
C GLN A 245 14.86 -19.94 23.07
N GLU A 246 13.62 -20.10 22.59
CA GLU A 246 12.77 -21.26 22.91
C GLU A 246 13.41 -22.56 22.42
N VAL A 247 13.91 -22.58 21.18
CA VAL A 247 14.56 -23.76 20.60
C VAL A 247 15.86 -24.09 21.32
N THR A 248 16.72 -23.10 21.58
CA THR A 248 18.00 -23.34 22.28
C THR A 248 17.80 -23.71 23.73
N GLY A 249 16.85 -23.07 24.43
CA GLY A 249 16.49 -23.42 25.81
C GLY A 249 15.95 -24.84 25.97
N ALA A 250 15.16 -25.32 25.02
CA ALA A 250 14.66 -26.68 25.00
C ALA A 250 15.80 -27.72 24.78
N VAL A 251 16.78 -27.40 23.89
CA VAL A 251 17.93 -28.26 23.64
C VAL A 251 18.83 -28.37 24.87
N TYR A 252 19.15 -27.25 25.53
CA TYR A 252 19.94 -27.24 26.75
C TYR A 252 19.25 -27.91 27.93
N GLY A 253 17.91 -27.78 28.05
CA GLY A 253 17.12 -28.43 29.07
C GLY A 253 17.08 -29.96 28.94
N GLN A 254 17.12 -30.49 27.72
CA GLN A 254 17.22 -31.95 27.47
C GLN A 254 18.59 -32.51 27.79
N GLN A 255 19.68 -31.78 27.47
CA GLN A 255 21.06 -32.23 27.79
C GLN A 255 21.34 -32.27 29.30
N THR A 256 20.75 -31.40 30.10
CA THR A 256 20.91 -31.42 31.56
C THR A 256 20.01 -32.45 32.24
N GLY A 257 18.99 -32.98 31.59
CA GLY A 257 18.11 -34.05 32.10
C GLY A 257 18.69 -35.45 31.95
N ASP A 258 19.51 -35.72 30.93
CA ASP A 258 20.11 -37.01 30.68
C ASP A 258 21.35 -37.30 31.55
N ASP A 259 21.97 -36.29 32.13
CA ASP A 259 23.17 -36.44 32.98
C ASP A 259 22.85 -36.79 34.47
N GLN A 260 21.56 -36.79 34.84
CA GLN A 260 21.13 -37.13 36.22
C GLN A 260 20.58 -38.56 36.38
N THR A 261 20.58 -39.39 35.34
CA THR A 261 20.05 -40.76 35.41
C THR A 261 21.12 -41.87 35.38
N GLU A 262 22.41 -41.53 35.52
CA GLU A 262 23.52 -42.52 35.57
C GLU A 262 24.29 -42.50 36.91
N THR A 263 23.60 -42.45 38.04
CA THR A 263 24.21 -42.77 39.34
C THR A 263 23.12 -43.34 40.27
N ASP A 264 22.82 -44.65 40.13
CA ASP A 264 22.41 -45.54 41.21
C ASP A 264 22.88 -46.98 40.89
#